data_5bb840deeed8817d43623a39da9d8ff6
#
_entry.id   5bb840deeed8817d43623a39da9d8ff6
#
_cell.length_a   1.000
_cell.length_b   1.000
_cell.length_c   1.000
_cell.angle_alpha   90.00
_cell.angle_beta   90.00
_cell.angle_gamma   90.00
#
_symmetry.space_group_name_H-M   'P 1'
#
loop_
_entity.id
_entity.type
_entity.pdbx_description
1 polymer ?
#
loop_
_entity_poly.entity_id
_entity_poly.type
_entity_poly.pdbx_seq_one_letter_code
_entity_poly.pdbx_strand_id
1 'polypeptide(L)'
;YRSLAQDGFYRCMDIIVNNRLYSSQYLDLNDPMECFYLSSQGIVSEEMQHKLQDGINAIRIVSLSKRDDSALMWSHYADGHKGIAIGVEIDEKKFDIRPVTYDGHLAVTENNVNIEDTCKNILCRKLSPWSYEEEVRILTNVIRVPVKIREIVYGVKINQSKRSLLRKIVTAFDPSIEIKRPHDLK
;
A
#
# COMPACT_ATOMS: atom_id res chain seq x y z
N TYR A 1 -5.66 -2.67 4.78
CA TYR A 1 -6.49 -2.01 5.77
C TYR A 1 -7.17 -0.78 5.19
N ARG A 2 -8.42 -0.52 5.58
CA ARG A 2 -9.20 0.62 5.06
C ARG A 2 -10.14 1.18 6.13
N SER A 3 -10.14 2.50 6.25
CA SER A 3 -11.16 3.22 7.02
C SER A 3 -12.52 3.14 6.32
N LEU A 4 -13.60 3.12 7.10
CA LEU A 4 -14.98 3.26 6.63
C LEU A 4 -15.58 4.63 7.04
N ALA A 5 -14.75 5.56 7.46
CA ALA A 5 -15.17 6.94 7.74
C ALA A 5 -15.18 7.76 6.45
N GLN A 6 -16.14 8.67 6.33
CA GLN A 6 -16.26 9.63 5.22
C GLN A 6 -16.04 8.96 3.83
N ASP A 7 -15.14 9.51 3.03
CA ASP A 7 -14.79 9.00 1.70
C ASP A 7 -14.18 7.59 1.70
N GLY A 8 -13.69 7.13 2.86
CA GLY A 8 -13.14 5.78 3.01
C GLY A 8 -14.15 4.70 2.64
N PHE A 9 -15.44 4.90 2.95
CA PHE A 9 -16.50 3.97 2.56
C PHE A 9 -16.62 3.86 1.05
N TYR A 10 -16.68 4.97 0.32
CA TYR A 10 -16.76 4.96 -1.16
C TYR A 10 -15.54 4.31 -1.80
N ARG A 11 -14.34 4.57 -1.26
CA ARG A 11 -13.10 3.92 -1.74
C ARG A 11 -13.13 2.42 -1.51
N CYS A 12 -13.66 1.96 -0.37
CA CYS A 12 -13.87 0.52 -0.13
C CYS A 12 -14.85 -0.10 -1.11
N MET A 13 -15.95 0.61 -1.42
CA MET A 13 -16.92 0.13 -2.41
C MET A 13 -16.31 0.07 -3.81
N ASP A 14 -15.52 1.05 -4.23
CA ASP A 14 -14.81 0.99 -5.52
C ASP A 14 -13.91 -0.24 -5.62
N ILE A 15 -13.19 -0.58 -4.54
CA ILE A 15 -12.36 -1.79 -4.50
C ILE A 15 -13.22 -3.05 -4.64
N ILE A 16 -14.29 -3.17 -3.86
CA ILE A 16 -15.12 -4.39 -3.77
C ILE A 16 -15.91 -4.62 -5.06
N VAL A 17 -16.49 -3.57 -5.62
CA VAL A 17 -17.36 -3.66 -6.79
C VAL A 17 -16.55 -3.84 -8.09
N ASN A 18 -15.41 -3.17 -8.18
CA ASN A 18 -14.63 -3.14 -9.40
C ASN A 18 -13.38 -4.03 -9.37
N ASN A 19 -13.11 -4.73 -8.27
CA ASN A 19 -11.95 -5.61 -8.11
C ASN A 19 -10.64 -4.93 -8.50
N ARG A 20 -10.40 -3.71 -7.98
CA ARG A 20 -9.24 -2.90 -8.32
C ARG A 20 -8.73 -2.08 -7.15
N LEU A 21 -7.42 -1.84 -7.12
CA LEU A 21 -6.77 -0.95 -6.16
C LEU A 21 -6.32 0.34 -6.87
N TYR A 22 -6.44 1.46 -6.17
CA TYR A 22 -5.86 2.72 -6.62
C TYR A 22 -4.36 2.73 -6.32
N SER A 23 -3.55 3.09 -7.30
CA SER A 23 -2.12 3.33 -7.12
C SER A 23 -1.87 4.83 -6.90
N SER A 24 -1.21 5.16 -5.82
CA SER A 24 -0.88 6.54 -5.43
C SER A 24 0.42 7.00 -6.08
N GLN A 25 0.62 8.30 -6.22
CA GLN A 25 1.95 8.87 -6.39
C GLN A 25 2.68 8.87 -5.05
N TYR A 26 4.01 8.92 -5.06
CA TYR A 26 4.79 8.89 -3.82
C TYR A 26 4.49 10.09 -2.91
N LEU A 27 4.15 11.24 -3.47
CA LEU A 27 3.75 12.44 -2.72
C LEU A 27 2.42 12.29 -1.96
N ASP A 28 1.60 11.29 -2.32
CA ASP A 28 0.33 10.98 -1.67
C ASP A 28 0.48 9.95 -0.53
N LEU A 29 1.70 9.47 -0.27
CA LEU A 29 1.97 8.54 0.83
C LEU A 29 1.87 9.27 2.17
N ASN A 30 1.54 8.52 3.23
CA ASN A 30 1.24 9.09 4.54
C ASN A 30 2.48 9.50 5.36
N ASP A 31 3.64 8.92 5.09
CA ASP A 31 4.90 9.30 5.76
C ASP A 31 5.67 10.30 4.89
N PRO A 32 5.82 11.57 5.34
CA PRO A 32 6.55 12.57 4.57
C PRO A 32 8.05 12.28 4.44
N MET A 33 8.58 11.32 5.20
CA MET A 33 9.98 10.90 5.13
C MET A 33 10.20 9.73 4.17
N GLU A 34 9.13 9.22 3.52
CA GLU A 34 9.26 8.18 2.52
C GLU A 34 9.86 8.70 1.21
N CYS A 35 10.51 7.79 0.49
CA CYS A 35 11.06 8.05 -0.85
C CYS A 35 12.19 9.10 -0.89
N PHE A 36 12.77 9.43 0.25
CA PHE A 36 14.01 10.19 0.29
C PHE A 36 15.22 9.27 0.05
N TYR A 37 16.28 9.88 -0.51
CA TYR A 37 17.56 9.23 -0.64
C TYR A 37 18.68 10.18 -0.17
N LEU A 38 19.79 9.61 0.25
CA LEU A 38 20.96 10.37 0.67
C LEU A 38 21.90 10.52 -0.53
N SER A 39 22.24 11.75 -0.86
CA SER A 39 23.31 12.05 -1.80
C SER A 39 24.33 12.95 -1.13
N SER A 40 25.61 12.62 -1.25
CA SER A 40 26.67 13.54 -0.81
C SER A 40 26.85 14.64 -1.85
N GLN A 41 27.01 15.89 -1.41
CA GLN A 41 27.29 17.02 -2.31
C GLN A 41 28.52 16.71 -3.18
N GLY A 42 28.38 16.88 -4.51
CA GLY A 42 29.44 16.61 -5.49
C GLY A 42 29.58 15.12 -5.88
N ILE A 43 28.81 14.21 -5.31
CA ILE A 43 28.82 12.78 -5.69
C ILE A 43 27.69 12.44 -6.68
N VAL A 44 26.62 13.24 -6.68
CA VAL A 44 25.48 13.08 -7.61
C VAL A 44 25.27 14.43 -8.30
N SER A 45 25.41 14.44 -9.64
CA SER A 45 25.20 15.63 -10.46
C SER A 45 23.74 16.07 -10.46
N GLU A 46 23.49 17.34 -10.77
CA GLU A 46 22.12 17.88 -10.92
C GLU A 46 21.34 17.10 -11.99
N GLU A 47 22.01 16.74 -13.10
CA GLU A 47 21.39 15.93 -14.16
C GLU A 47 20.91 14.57 -13.63
N MET A 48 21.71 13.91 -12.82
CA MET A 48 21.34 12.63 -12.20
C MET A 48 20.19 12.80 -11.21
N GLN A 49 20.19 13.87 -10.41
CA GLN A 49 19.08 14.16 -9.48
C GLN A 49 17.77 14.37 -10.23
N HIS A 50 17.79 15.12 -11.35
CA HIS A 50 16.61 15.29 -12.20
C HIS A 50 16.11 13.96 -12.78
N LYS A 51 17.00 13.11 -13.29
CA LYS A 51 16.63 11.78 -13.81
C LYS A 51 16.01 10.90 -12.74
N LEU A 52 16.53 10.90 -11.52
CA LEU A 52 15.96 10.15 -10.40
C LEU A 52 14.58 10.69 -10.03
N GLN A 53 14.42 12.01 -9.94
CA GLN A 53 13.15 12.63 -9.62
C GLN A 53 12.07 12.31 -10.66
N ASP A 54 12.42 12.41 -11.95
CA ASP A 54 11.51 12.06 -13.04
C ASP A 54 11.15 10.58 -13.01
N GLY A 55 12.12 9.70 -12.76
CA GLY A 55 11.88 8.27 -12.62
C GLY A 55 10.98 7.92 -11.44
N ILE A 56 11.17 8.56 -10.29
CA ILE A 56 10.30 8.42 -9.10
C ILE A 56 8.89 8.91 -9.41
N ASN A 57 8.75 10.07 -10.04
CA ASN A 57 7.45 10.66 -10.40
C ASN A 57 6.66 9.80 -11.39
N ALA A 58 7.34 9.04 -12.25
CA ALA A 58 6.72 8.18 -13.24
C ALA A 58 6.13 6.88 -12.63
N ILE A 59 6.57 6.48 -11.44
CA ILE A 59 6.15 5.25 -10.79
C ILE A 59 5.01 5.54 -9.80
N ARG A 60 3.98 4.73 -9.87
CA ARG A 60 2.86 4.72 -8.92
C ARG A 60 2.97 3.51 -7.99
N ILE A 61 2.37 3.61 -6.82
CA ILE A 61 2.55 2.64 -5.73
C ILE A 61 1.19 2.15 -5.24
N VAL A 62 1.05 0.84 -5.05
CA VAL A 62 0.02 0.26 -4.19
C VAL A 62 0.70 -0.36 -3.00
N SER A 63 0.43 0.16 -1.81
CA SER A 63 0.95 -0.34 -0.53
C SER A 63 0.02 -1.40 0.05
N LEU A 64 0.57 -2.56 0.34
CA LEU A 64 -0.11 -3.71 0.93
C LEU A 64 0.68 -4.22 2.13
N SER A 65 -0.01 -4.82 3.10
CA SER A 65 0.62 -5.53 4.23
C SER A 65 0.50 -7.03 4.03
N LYS A 66 1.48 -7.78 4.51
CA LYS A 66 1.41 -9.26 4.53
C LYS A 66 0.59 -9.80 5.70
N ARG A 67 0.08 -8.92 6.57
CA ARG A 67 -0.60 -9.28 7.83
C ARG A 67 -1.98 -8.66 7.92
N ASP A 68 -2.87 -9.34 8.63
CA ASP A 68 -4.20 -8.86 9.03
C ASP A 68 -4.37 -8.79 10.56
N ASP A 69 -3.33 -9.19 11.33
CA ASP A 69 -3.35 -9.32 12.79
C ASP A 69 -2.59 -8.22 13.56
N SER A 70 -2.03 -7.21 12.87
CA SER A 70 -1.28 -6.11 13.50
C SER A 70 -2.21 -5.06 14.12
N ALA A 71 -2.18 -4.92 15.45
CA ALA A 71 -2.96 -3.91 16.18
C ALA A 71 -2.64 -2.48 15.73
N LEU A 72 -1.38 -2.18 15.40
CA LEU A 72 -0.95 -0.89 14.90
C LEU A 72 -1.57 -0.58 13.53
N MET A 73 -1.58 -1.57 12.61
CA MET A 73 -2.22 -1.42 11.30
C MET A 73 -3.73 -1.15 11.43
N TRP A 74 -4.41 -1.85 12.32
CA TRP A 74 -5.82 -1.61 12.60
C TRP A 74 -6.07 -0.22 13.19
N SER A 75 -5.16 0.27 14.04
CA SER A 75 -5.27 1.60 14.65
C SER A 75 -5.06 2.70 13.62
N HIS A 76 -4.00 2.62 12.81
CA HIS A 76 -3.61 3.68 11.88
C HIS A 76 -4.44 3.70 10.60
N TYR A 77 -4.74 2.53 10.02
CA TYR A 77 -5.31 2.43 8.66
C TYR A 77 -6.76 1.99 8.61
N ALA A 78 -7.33 1.53 9.73
CA ALA A 78 -8.71 1.07 9.82
C ALA A 78 -9.56 1.86 10.82
N ASP A 79 -9.34 3.16 10.96
CA ASP A 79 -10.11 4.07 11.82
C ASP A 79 -10.23 3.55 13.28
N GLY A 80 -9.08 3.19 13.87
CA GLY A 80 -9.07 2.69 15.26
C GLY A 80 -9.91 1.42 15.43
N HIS A 81 -9.73 0.44 14.55
CA HIS A 81 -10.43 -0.85 14.51
C HIS A 81 -11.92 -0.79 14.10
N LYS A 82 -12.40 0.33 13.53
CA LYS A 82 -13.78 0.48 13.03
C LYS A 82 -13.91 0.20 11.54
N GLY A 83 -12.78 0.01 10.83
CA GLY A 83 -12.69 -0.27 9.41
C GLY A 83 -12.67 -1.75 9.07
N ILE A 84 -12.05 -2.05 7.93
CA ILE A 84 -11.87 -3.40 7.40
C ILE A 84 -10.44 -3.63 6.90
N ALA A 85 -10.03 -4.89 6.82
CA ALA A 85 -8.93 -5.33 5.98
C ALA A 85 -9.49 -6.11 4.79
N ILE A 86 -8.93 -5.89 3.61
CA ILE A 86 -9.32 -6.56 2.36
C ILE A 86 -8.14 -7.42 1.92
N GLY A 87 -8.28 -8.72 1.96
CA GLY A 87 -7.30 -9.67 1.44
C GLY A 87 -7.43 -9.81 -0.07
N VAL A 88 -6.33 -9.57 -0.78
CA VAL A 88 -6.29 -9.57 -2.25
C VAL A 88 -5.23 -10.50 -2.79
N GLU A 89 -5.50 -11.06 -3.95
CA GLU A 89 -4.55 -11.79 -4.78
C GLU A 89 -4.22 -10.96 -6.01
N ILE A 90 -2.94 -10.92 -6.37
CA ILE A 90 -2.41 -10.11 -7.46
C ILE A 90 -1.69 -11.03 -8.43
N ASP A 91 -1.80 -10.76 -9.71
CA ASP A 91 -1.05 -11.47 -10.75
C ASP A 91 0.41 -10.98 -10.77
N GLU A 92 1.28 -11.72 -10.08
CA GLU A 92 2.72 -11.41 -9.95
C GLU A 92 3.47 -11.41 -11.29
N LYS A 93 2.88 -12.00 -12.34
CA LYS A 93 3.48 -11.97 -13.69
C LYS A 93 3.26 -10.64 -14.41
N LYS A 94 2.27 -9.86 -13.96
CA LYS A 94 1.90 -8.59 -14.59
C LYS A 94 2.45 -7.37 -13.89
N PHE A 95 2.87 -7.50 -12.62
CA PHE A 95 3.25 -6.36 -11.80
C PHE A 95 4.59 -6.60 -11.11
N ASP A 96 5.39 -5.54 -10.99
CA ASP A 96 6.62 -5.54 -10.19
C ASP A 96 6.22 -5.41 -8.70
N ILE A 97 6.34 -6.50 -7.96
CA ILE A 97 5.95 -6.57 -6.54
C ILE A 97 7.22 -6.71 -5.71
N ARG A 98 7.47 -5.74 -4.83
CA ARG A 98 8.67 -5.68 -4.01
C ARG A 98 8.35 -5.54 -2.52
N PRO A 99 9.07 -6.25 -1.63
CA PRO A 99 9.00 -5.99 -0.19
C PRO A 99 9.65 -4.64 0.12
N VAL A 100 9.14 -3.96 1.15
CA VAL A 100 9.78 -2.76 1.69
C VAL A 100 10.92 -3.16 2.62
N THR A 101 12.05 -2.47 2.47
CA THR A 101 13.23 -2.61 3.33
C THR A 101 13.22 -1.50 4.37
N TYR A 102 13.42 -1.86 5.64
CA TYR A 102 13.31 -0.94 6.79
C TYR A 102 14.67 -0.56 7.38
N ASP A 103 15.60 -0.21 6.54
CA ASP A 103 16.99 0.16 6.89
C ASP A 103 17.30 1.65 6.66
N GLY A 104 16.27 2.47 6.47
CA GLY A 104 16.39 3.91 6.25
C GLY A 104 16.51 4.29 4.77
N HIS A 105 17.15 5.44 4.52
CA HIS A 105 17.26 6.01 3.18
C HIS A 105 18.37 5.34 2.36
N LEU A 106 18.14 5.20 1.06
CA LEU A 106 19.15 4.69 0.14
C LEU A 106 20.26 5.73 -0.05
N ALA A 107 21.52 5.34 0.11
CA ALA A 107 22.65 6.15 -0.32
C ALA A 107 22.86 5.95 -1.84
N VAL A 108 22.83 7.06 -2.60
CA VAL A 108 23.00 7.07 -4.05
C VAL A 108 24.35 7.70 -4.41
N THR A 109 25.09 7.04 -5.31
CA THR A 109 26.33 7.54 -5.91
C THR A 109 26.24 7.38 -7.42
N GLU A 110 26.98 8.19 -8.22
CA GLU A 110 26.91 8.13 -9.69
C GLU A 110 27.47 6.86 -10.33
N ASN A 111 28.29 6.11 -9.61
CA ASN A 111 28.98 4.96 -10.18
C ASN A 111 28.01 3.80 -10.44
N ASN A 112 27.80 3.45 -11.71
CA ASN A 112 27.00 2.30 -12.18
C ASN A 112 25.51 2.35 -11.78
N VAL A 113 24.88 3.52 -11.79
CA VAL A 113 23.46 3.67 -11.44
C VAL A 113 22.57 3.22 -12.61
N ASN A 114 21.82 2.15 -12.38
CA ASN A 114 20.62 1.88 -13.17
C ASN A 114 19.49 2.76 -12.58
N ILE A 115 19.11 3.82 -13.30
CA ILE A 115 18.10 4.80 -12.85
C ILE A 115 16.81 4.11 -12.45
N GLU A 116 16.28 3.20 -13.27
CA GLU A 116 15.02 2.53 -13.03
C GLU A 116 15.04 1.71 -11.73
N ASP A 117 16.06 0.86 -11.56
CA ASP A 117 16.19 0.05 -10.34
C ASP A 117 16.47 0.92 -9.10
N THR A 118 17.23 1.99 -9.25
CA THR A 118 17.51 2.93 -8.15
C THR A 118 16.22 3.61 -7.69
N CYS A 119 15.38 4.09 -8.62
CA CYS A 119 14.07 4.67 -8.29
C CYS A 119 13.17 3.65 -7.58
N LYS A 120 13.10 2.42 -8.06
CA LYS A 120 12.32 1.34 -7.44
C LYS A 120 12.84 1.01 -6.02
N ASN A 121 14.14 1.00 -5.82
CA ASN A 121 14.75 0.77 -4.51
C ASN A 121 14.50 1.93 -3.54
N ILE A 122 14.54 3.19 -4.01
CA ILE A 122 14.16 4.36 -3.21
C ILE A 122 12.69 4.23 -2.78
N LEU A 123 11.80 3.90 -3.72
CA LEU A 123 10.37 3.74 -3.48
C LEU A 123 10.00 2.52 -2.61
N CYS A 124 10.93 1.64 -2.32
CA CYS A 124 10.74 0.45 -1.47
C CYS A 124 11.53 0.51 -0.17
N ARG A 125 11.83 1.72 0.34
CA ARG A 125 12.50 1.91 1.64
C ARG A 125 11.67 2.74 2.59
N LYS A 126 11.77 2.40 3.87
CA LYS A 126 11.16 3.11 4.99
C LYS A 126 12.10 3.15 6.19
N LEU A 127 11.81 4.04 7.13
CA LEU A 127 12.47 4.05 8.42
C LEU A 127 12.03 2.83 9.26
N SER A 128 12.93 2.32 10.08
CA SER A 128 12.70 1.12 10.91
C SER A 128 11.47 1.15 11.83
N PRO A 129 11.01 2.31 12.37
CA PRO A 129 9.78 2.34 13.16
C PRO A 129 8.52 1.84 12.43
N TRP A 130 8.51 1.83 11.08
CA TRP A 130 7.40 1.36 10.26
C TRP A 130 7.44 -0.16 9.96
N SER A 131 8.43 -0.88 10.48
CA SER A 131 8.62 -2.32 10.17
C SER A 131 7.43 -3.21 10.54
N TYR A 132 6.57 -2.78 11.47
CA TYR A 132 5.34 -3.49 11.84
C TYR A 132 4.31 -3.59 10.70
N GLU A 133 4.46 -2.80 9.64
CA GLU A 133 3.57 -2.84 8.47
C GLU A 133 3.82 -4.08 7.61
N GLU A 134 5.02 -4.66 7.65
CA GLU A 134 5.45 -5.75 6.77
C GLU A 134 4.99 -5.50 5.31
N GLU A 135 5.31 -4.29 4.84
CA GLU A 135 4.76 -3.74 3.60
C GLU A 135 5.34 -4.43 2.36
N VAL A 136 4.48 -4.62 1.39
CA VAL A 136 4.83 -5.01 0.02
C VAL A 136 4.24 -3.96 -0.91
N ARG A 137 5.01 -3.51 -1.88
CA ARG A 137 4.60 -2.51 -2.87
C ARG A 137 4.46 -3.10 -4.25
N ILE A 138 3.36 -2.77 -4.91
CA ILE A 138 3.23 -2.93 -6.36
C ILE A 138 3.71 -1.64 -6.98
N LEU A 139 4.76 -1.72 -7.79
CA LEU A 139 5.28 -0.61 -8.58
C LEU A 139 4.70 -0.70 -9.99
N THR A 140 4.07 0.37 -10.44
CA THR A 140 3.31 0.36 -11.69
C THR A 140 3.21 1.76 -12.30
N ASN A 141 2.75 1.85 -13.54
CA ASN A 141 2.39 3.11 -14.19
C ASN A 141 0.87 3.25 -14.39
N VAL A 142 0.08 2.21 -14.06
CA VAL A 142 -1.38 2.27 -14.21
C VAL A 142 -2.05 2.77 -12.94
N ILE A 143 -3.12 3.58 -13.11
CA ILE A 143 -3.85 4.21 -12.00
C ILE A 143 -4.69 3.20 -11.22
N ARG A 144 -5.15 2.14 -11.86
CA ARG A 144 -6.01 1.12 -11.27
C ARG A 144 -5.39 -0.25 -11.49
N VAL A 145 -5.01 -0.92 -10.43
CA VAL A 145 -4.43 -2.27 -10.44
C VAL A 145 -5.55 -3.27 -10.23
N PRO A 146 -5.84 -4.15 -11.20
CA PRO A 146 -6.82 -5.21 -11.03
C PRO A 146 -6.33 -6.21 -9.99
N VAL A 147 -7.25 -6.68 -9.14
CA VAL A 147 -6.98 -7.66 -8.09
C VAL A 147 -8.12 -8.67 -8.01
N LYS A 148 -7.89 -9.81 -7.38
CA LYS A 148 -8.93 -10.72 -6.96
C LYS A 148 -9.11 -10.62 -5.46
N ILE A 149 -10.29 -10.21 -5.00
CA ILE A 149 -10.60 -10.16 -3.57
C ILE A 149 -10.85 -11.58 -3.09
N ARG A 150 -10.18 -11.97 -2.01
CA ARG A 150 -10.32 -13.29 -1.40
C ARG A 150 -11.11 -13.23 -0.11
N GLU A 151 -10.87 -12.20 0.68
CA GLU A 151 -11.48 -12.09 2.00
C GLU A 151 -11.67 -10.64 2.44
N ILE A 152 -12.59 -10.45 3.36
CA ILE A 152 -12.78 -9.20 4.10
C ILE A 152 -12.81 -9.52 5.58
N VAL A 153 -11.90 -8.89 6.33
CA VAL A 153 -11.83 -9.00 7.78
C VAL A 153 -12.40 -7.73 8.39
N TYR A 154 -13.35 -7.86 9.33
CA TYR A 154 -13.92 -6.71 10.02
C TYR A 154 -13.11 -6.32 11.25
N GLY A 155 -12.89 -5.04 11.46
CA GLY A 155 -12.34 -4.54 12.71
C GLY A 155 -13.25 -4.82 13.91
N VAL A 156 -12.66 -5.04 15.09
CA VAL A 156 -13.40 -5.42 16.32
C VAL A 156 -14.43 -4.37 16.77
N LYS A 157 -14.20 -3.09 16.40
CA LYS A 157 -15.06 -1.97 16.75
C LYS A 157 -15.98 -1.51 15.61
N ILE A 158 -16.12 -2.31 14.54
CA ILE A 158 -16.98 -1.94 13.41
C ILE A 158 -18.43 -1.74 13.85
N ASN A 159 -19.07 -0.71 13.34
CA ASN A 159 -20.50 -0.48 13.59
C ASN A 159 -21.37 -1.57 12.96
N GLN A 160 -22.36 -2.07 13.70
CA GLN A 160 -23.25 -3.17 13.28
C GLN A 160 -23.96 -2.87 11.95
N SER A 161 -24.43 -1.63 11.76
CA SER A 161 -25.13 -1.24 10.52
C SER A 161 -24.18 -1.26 9.32
N LYS A 162 -22.95 -0.73 9.47
CA LYS A 162 -21.93 -0.79 8.42
C LYS A 162 -21.53 -2.23 8.08
N ARG A 163 -21.37 -3.07 9.11
CA ARG A 163 -21.06 -4.50 8.92
C ARG A 163 -22.18 -5.22 8.15
N SER A 164 -23.44 -5.00 8.52
CA SER A 164 -24.58 -5.58 7.85
C SER A 164 -24.68 -5.15 6.39
N LEU A 165 -24.48 -3.84 6.12
CA LEU A 165 -24.50 -3.28 4.77
C LEU A 165 -23.37 -3.87 3.91
N LEU A 166 -22.13 -3.87 4.41
CA LEU A 166 -20.99 -4.46 3.70
C LEU A 166 -21.22 -5.92 3.35
N ARG A 167 -21.72 -6.70 4.31
CA ARG A 167 -22.04 -8.12 4.05
C ARG A 167 -23.03 -8.29 2.90
N LYS A 168 -24.10 -7.48 2.88
CA LYS A 168 -25.09 -7.53 1.80
C LYS A 168 -24.47 -7.19 0.44
N ILE A 169 -23.65 -6.13 0.41
CA ILE A 169 -22.96 -5.70 -0.81
C ILE A 169 -22.03 -6.82 -1.31
N VAL A 170 -21.14 -7.30 -0.45
CA VAL A 170 -20.18 -8.35 -0.82
C VAL A 170 -20.89 -9.59 -1.34
N THR A 171 -21.90 -10.08 -0.62
CA THR A 171 -22.66 -11.27 -1.04
C THR A 171 -23.38 -11.08 -2.37
N ALA A 172 -23.82 -9.85 -2.68
CA ALA A 172 -24.49 -9.52 -3.94
C ALA A 172 -23.54 -9.43 -5.13
N PHE A 173 -22.31 -8.95 -4.93
CA PHE A 173 -21.32 -8.78 -6.01
C PHE A 173 -20.46 -10.03 -6.24
N ASP A 174 -19.96 -10.63 -5.17
CA ASP A 174 -19.17 -11.85 -5.24
C ASP A 174 -19.34 -12.68 -3.95
N PRO A 175 -20.23 -13.69 -3.96
CA PRO A 175 -20.47 -14.55 -2.80
C PRO A 175 -19.27 -15.46 -2.45
N SER A 176 -18.26 -15.57 -3.30
CA SER A 176 -17.05 -16.36 -3.03
C SER A 176 -16.08 -15.65 -2.09
N ILE A 177 -16.24 -14.34 -1.85
CA ILE A 177 -15.41 -13.57 -0.92
C ILE A 177 -15.71 -14.02 0.51
N GLU A 178 -14.69 -14.50 1.20
CA GLU A 178 -14.81 -14.92 2.59
C GLU A 178 -14.92 -13.70 3.51
N ILE A 179 -15.89 -13.71 4.44
CA ILE A 179 -16.07 -12.66 5.42
C ILE A 179 -15.68 -13.20 6.80
N LYS A 180 -14.61 -12.63 7.37
CA LYS A 180 -14.00 -13.07 8.63
C LYS A 180 -14.19 -12.06 9.77
N ARG A 181 -14.10 -12.57 10.99
CA ARG A 181 -13.80 -11.76 12.17
C ARG A 181 -12.28 -11.63 12.29
N PRO A 182 -11.78 -10.56 12.94
CA PRO A 182 -10.35 -10.45 13.16
C PRO A 182 -9.86 -11.64 14.00
N HIS A 183 -8.67 -12.11 13.66
CA HIS A 183 -7.93 -12.99 14.55
C HIS A 183 -7.56 -12.25 15.84
N ASP A 184 -7.20 -12.99 16.88
CA ASP A 184 -6.67 -12.36 18.09
C ASP A 184 -5.46 -11.52 17.70
N LEU A 185 -5.56 -10.22 17.98
CA LEU A 185 -4.52 -9.25 17.59
C LEU A 185 -3.24 -9.53 18.36
N LYS A 186 -2.14 -9.60 17.68
CA LYS A 186 -0.78 -9.73 18.25
C LYS A 186 -0.12 -8.37 18.39
#